data_9dd8b6ccf3de1826d2f965e94c4dd1b9
#
_entry.id   9dd8b6ccf3de1826d2f965e94c4dd1b9
#
_cell.length_a   1.000
_cell.length_b   1.000
_cell.length_c   1.000
_cell.angle_alpha   90.00
_cell.angle_beta   90.00
_cell.angle_gamma   90.00
#
_symmetry.space_group_name_H-M   'P 1'
#
loop_
_entity.id
_entity.type
_entity.pdbx_description
1 polymer ?
#
loop_
_entity_poly.entity_id
_entity_poly.type
_entity_poly.pdbx_seq_one_letter_code
_entity_poly.pdbx_strand_id
1 'polypeptide(L)'
;MQAAPSGVGLDLAKWTWKGVRQFVQERFDCLLSSRTCLNYLHRLGFVLKRPKKRLCKANAEKRAAFVREYAVLRGEAQISGAKIFFVDEAHFRADVELRSQWVLRGEPALVDSTSPRLGEKATYYSAVCLETGEVLAMPVEGNTTAETSVAFLQLLREKYSGSLIVIWDNGPAHRGEAMRAYLSTPDLKLHLVALPGYSPDFNPDEAIWDWVREEVTANTCFGTSAKVREKVDAFFVELAARAVEVMQRCRRELQAQADQLLLIASQTFVETNHVVLTLRSV
;
A
#
# COMPACT_ATOMS: atom_id res chain seq x y z
N MET A 1 18.28 24.30 -3.63
CA MET A 1 17.20 23.50 -3.01
C MET A 1 16.96 22.14 -3.68
N GLN A 2 17.60 21.82 -4.78
CA GLN A 2 17.64 20.45 -5.29
C GLN A 2 18.50 19.51 -4.40
N ALA A 3 19.45 20.08 -3.62
CA ALA A 3 20.18 19.37 -2.58
C ALA A 3 19.51 19.50 -1.20
N ALA A 4 19.78 18.56 -0.30
CA ALA A 4 19.36 18.63 1.10
C ALA A 4 19.98 19.88 1.79
N PRO A 5 19.36 20.41 2.88
CA PRO A 5 19.93 21.54 3.62
C PRO A 5 21.36 21.29 4.12
N SER A 6 21.66 20.06 4.55
CA SER A 6 23.02 19.66 4.98
C SER A 6 24.08 19.80 3.87
N GLY A 7 23.70 19.60 2.60
CA GLY A 7 24.59 19.79 1.45
C GLY A 7 25.00 21.24 1.18
N VAL A 8 24.38 22.20 1.86
CA VAL A 8 24.71 23.64 1.79
C VAL A 8 25.12 24.20 3.15
N GLY A 9 25.48 23.35 4.10
CA GLY A 9 26.00 23.74 5.42
C GLY A 9 24.96 24.03 6.50
N LEU A 10 23.67 23.77 6.23
CA LEU A 10 22.61 23.94 7.22
C LEU A 10 22.30 22.62 7.92
N ASP A 11 22.36 22.59 9.24
CA ASP A 11 21.96 21.43 10.06
C ASP A 11 20.43 21.37 10.21
N LEU A 12 19.73 21.04 9.12
CA LEU A 12 18.28 20.93 9.05
C LEU A 12 17.87 19.64 8.32
N ALA A 13 16.91 18.91 8.88
CA ALA A 13 16.41 17.69 8.27
C ALA A 13 15.67 17.91 6.94
N LYS A 14 15.05 19.08 6.76
CA LYS A 14 14.29 19.45 5.56
C LYS A 14 14.28 20.94 5.32
N TRP A 15 14.07 21.34 4.06
CA TRP A 15 13.83 22.73 3.71
C TRP A 15 12.50 23.24 4.26
N THR A 16 12.56 24.37 4.93
CA THR A 16 11.41 25.17 5.37
C THR A 16 11.67 26.63 4.98
N TRP A 17 10.63 27.48 5.05
CA TRP A 17 10.85 28.92 4.82
C TRP A 17 11.90 29.51 5.79
N LYS A 18 12.00 28.97 7.03
CA LYS A 18 13.02 29.39 8.02
C LYS A 18 14.43 29.01 7.53
N GLY A 19 14.61 27.79 7.03
CA GLY A 19 15.90 27.36 6.45
C GLY A 19 16.28 28.15 5.21
N VAL A 20 15.32 28.48 4.35
CA VAL A 20 15.55 29.37 3.20
C VAL A 20 15.99 30.76 3.65
N ARG A 21 15.30 31.33 4.64
CA ARG A 21 15.65 32.63 5.24
C ARG A 21 17.06 32.63 5.82
N GLN A 22 17.41 31.60 6.60
CA GLN A 22 18.74 31.44 7.18
C GLN A 22 19.81 31.33 6.06
N PHE A 23 19.60 30.49 5.07
CA PHE A 23 20.53 30.35 3.94
C PHE A 23 20.78 31.66 3.21
N VAL A 24 19.71 32.44 2.95
CA VAL A 24 19.82 33.75 2.26
C VAL A 24 20.55 34.77 3.13
N GLN A 25 20.26 34.78 4.44
CA GLN A 25 20.94 35.66 5.40
C GLN A 25 22.44 35.36 5.45
N GLU A 26 22.82 34.10 5.59
CA GLU A 26 24.24 33.69 5.70
C GLU A 26 25.01 33.89 4.39
N ARG A 27 24.36 33.68 3.26
CA ARG A 27 25.02 33.70 1.96
C ARG A 27 25.05 35.07 1.29
N PHE A 28 24.05 35.90 1.52
CA PHE A 28 23.83 37.18 0.81
C PHE A 28 23.61 38.35 1.74
N ASP A 29 23.73 38.15 3.06
CA ASP A 29 23.49 39.16 4.09
C ASP A 29 22.11 39.86 3.93
N CYS A 30 21.12 39.13 3.49
CA CYS A 30 19.78 39.64 3.20
C CYS A 30 18.71 38.96 4.09
N LEU A 31 18.05 39.75 4.92
CA LEU A 31 16.98 39.26 5.81
C LEU A 31 15.62 39.31 5.11
N LEU A 32 15.08 38.15 4.73
CA LEU A 32 13.80 38.03 4.08
C LEU A 32 12.67 37.83 5.09
N SER A 33 11.47 38.33 4.78
CA SER A 33 10.25 37.95 5.50
C SER A 33 9.84 36.51 5.18
N SER A 34 9.06 35.87 6.07
CA SER A 34 8.49 34.54 5.83
C SER A 34 7.68 34.51 4.52
N ARG A 35 6.88 35.54 4.27
CA ARG A 35 6.07 35.68 3.08
C ARG A 35 6.93 35.77 1.80
N THR A 36 8.00 36.53 1.86
CA THR A 36 8.95 36.66 0.74
C THR A 36 9.60 35.33 0.43
N CYS A 37 10.04 34.58 1.44
CA CYS A 37 10.60 33.24 1.26
C CYS A 37 9.60 32.28 0.56
N LEU A 38 8.35 32.26 1.02
CA LEU A 38 7.31 31.43 0.42
C LEU A 38 7.01 31.85 -1.03
N ASN A 39 6.91 33.16 -1.30
CA ASN A 39 6.69 33.67 -2.65
C ASN A 39 7.83 33.29 -3.61
N TYR A 40 9.08 33.35 -3.18
CA TYR A 40 10.20 32.90 -4.00
C TYR A 40 10.17 31.41 -4.25
N LEU A 41 9.84 30.60 -3.24
CA LEU A 41 9.69 29.16 -3.40
C LEU A 41 8.64 28.83 -4.48
N HIS A 42 7.46 29.46 -4.41
CA HIS A 42 6.40 29.26 -5.42
C HIS A 42 6.83 29.74 -6.81
N ARG A 43 7.47 30.91 -6.93
CA ARG A 43 7.97 31.41 -8.21
C ARG A 43 9.03 30.51 -8.84
N LEU A 44 9.81 29.81 -8.02
CA LEU A 44 10.80 28.83 -8.46
C LEU A 44 10.18 27.44 -8.73
N GLY A 45 8.85 27.30 -8.68
CA GLY A 45 8.14 26.06 -8.96
C GLY A 45 8.11 25.06 -7.80
N PHE A 46 8.55 25.44 -6.60
CA PHE A 46 8.46 24.54 -5.44
C PHE A 46 7.07 24.56 -4.83
N VAL A 47 6.56 23.38 -4.50
CA VAL A 47 5.28 23.18 -3.81
C VAL A 47 5.51 22.32 -2.57
N LEU A 48 4.77 22.62 -1.50
CA LEU A 48 4.82 21.82 -0.28
C LEU A 48 4.01 20.53 -0.48
N LYS A 49 4.70 19.38 -0.39
CA LYS A 49 4.06 18.06 -0.51
C LYS A 49 4.45 17.19 0.69
N ARG A 50 3.52 16.36 1.16
CA ARG A 50 3.85 15.28 2.08
C ARG A 50 4.57 14.18 1.28
N PRO A 51 5.81 13.79 1.65
CA PRO A 51 6.51 12.74 0.91
C PRO A 51 5.80 11.41 1.10
N LYS A 52 5.74 10.62 0.02
CA LYS A 52 5.37 9.19 0.09
C LYS A 52 6.61 8.37 0.41
N LYS A 53 6.45 7.32 1.20
CA LYS A 53 7.54 6.36 1.48
C LYS A 53 7.89 5.62 0.19
N ARG A 54 9.16 5.54 -0.13
CA ARG A 54 9.69 4.67 -1.18
C ARG A 54 10.52 3.58 -0.51
N LEU A 55 10.18 2.34 -0.74
CA LEU A 55 10.85 1.21 -0.12
C LEU A 55 12.20 0.98 -0.81
N CYS A 56 13.29 1.39 -0.16
CA CYS A 56 14.66 1.29 -0.70
C CYS A 56 15.12 -0.16 -0.95
N LYS A 57 14.46 -1.14 -0.31
CA LYS A 57 14.76 -2.56 -0.46
C LYS A 57 14.01 -3.25 -1.60
N ALA A 58 13.10 -2.54 -2.29
CA ALA A 58 12.41 -3.08 -3.45
C ALA A 58 13.40 -3.34 -4.60
N ASN A 59 13.42 -4.57 -5.12
CA ASN A 59 14.28 -4.97 -6.21
C ASN A 59 13.57 -4.78 -7.54
N ALA A 60 14.07 -3.88 -8.39
CA ALA A 60 13.44 -3.53 -9.68
C ALA A 60 13.36 -4.72 -10.64
N GLU A 61 14.38 -5.61 -10.66
CA GLU A 61 14.40 -6.78 -11.55
C GLU A 61 13.34 -7.80 -11.12
N LYS A 62 13.22 -8.08 -9.81
CA LYS A 62 12.19 -8.98 -9.27
C LYS A 62 10.79 -8.44 -9.52
N ARG A 63 10.60 -7.12 -9.42
CA ARG A 63 9.32 -6.45 -9.73
C ARG A 63 8.97 -6.60 -11.20
N ALA A 64 9.92 -6.35 -12.11
CA ALA A 64 9.72 -6.53 -13.54
C ALA A 64 9.49 -8.01 -13.92
N ALA A 65 10.16 -8.96 -13.26
CA ALA A 65 9.92 -10.39 -13.44
C ALA A 65 8.49 -10.77 -13.04
N PHE A 66 8.03 -10.31 -11.87
CA PHE A 66 6.67 -10.56 -11.40
C PHE A 66 5.59 -10.02 -12.35
N VAL A 67 5.78 -8.81 -12.92
CA VAL A 67 4.82 -8.27 -13.90
C VAL A 67 4.69 -9.17 -15.13
N ARG A 68 5.82 -9.73 -15.62
CA ARG A 68 5.79 -10.71 -16.73
C ARG A 68 5.13 -12.01 -16.33
N GLU A 69 5.47 -12.55 -15.17
CA GLU A 69 4.87 -13.76 -14.59
C GLU A 69 3.36 -13.61 -14.44
N TYR A 70 2.91 -12.50 -13.85
CA TYR A 70 1.48 -12.22 -13.68
C TYR A 70 0.73 -12.14 -15.02
N ALA A 71 1.34 -11.58 -16.06
CA ALA A 71 0.73 -11.55 -17.39
C ALA A 71 0.53 -12.96 -17.96
N VAL A 72 1.49 -13.86 -17.75
CA VAL A 72 1.38 -15.29 -18.14
C VAL A 72 0.29 -15.98 -17.33
N LEU A 73 0.32 -15.85 -16.01
CA LEU A 73 -0.68 -16.44 -15.10
C LEU A 73 -2.11 -16.02 -15.45
N ARG A 74 -2.30 -14.74 -15.80
CA ARG A 74 -3.62 -14.26 -16.26
C ARG A 74 -4.07 -14.95 -17.54
N GLY A 75 -3.18 -15.11 -18.52
CA GLY A 75 -3.49 -15.83 -19.77
C GLY A 75 -3.87 -17.28 -19.52
N GLU A 76 -3.11 -17.98 -18.68
CA GLU A 76 -3.38 -19.37 -18.28
C GLU A 76 -4.68 -19.50 -17.51
N ALA A 77 -4.95 -18.58 -16.59
CA ALA A 77 -6.19 -18.55 -15.82
C ALA A 77 -7.42 -18.34 -16.70
N GLN A 78 -7.34 -17.46 -17.71
CA GLN A 78 -8.42 -17.27 -18.69
C GLN A 78 -8.73 -18.53 -19.49
N ILE A 79 -7.71 -19.31 -19.87
CA ILE A 79 -7.86 -20.55 -20.64
C ILE A 79 -8.41 -21.68 -19.75
N SER A 80 -7.88 -21.83 -18.53
CA SER A 80 -8.23 -22.91 -17.60
C SER A 80 -9.48 -22.66 -16.78
N GLY A 81 -10.00 -21.43 -16.74
CA GLY A 81 -11.06 -21.02 -15.85
C GLY A 81 -10.62 -20.88 -14.36
N ALA A 82 -9.32 -20.85 -14.11
CA ALA A 82 -8.79 -20.60 -12.76
C ALA A 82 -9.11 -19.17 -12.29
N LYS A 83 -9.33 -18.99 -11.00
CA LYS A 83 -9.46 -17.66 -10.38
C LYS A 83 -8.15 -17.22 -9.76
N ILE A 84 -7.80 -15.96 -9.97
CA ILE A 84 -6.62 -15.33 -9.34
C ILE A 84 -7.10 -14.45 -8.19
N PHE A 85 -6.62 -14.74 -6.99
CA PHE A 85 -6.86 -13.94 -5.79
C PHE A 85 -5.58 -13.31 -5.30
N PHE A 86 -5.62 -12.01 -5.07
CA PHE A 86 -4.61 -11.32 -4.26
C PHE A 86 -5.06 -11.37 -2.82
N VAL A 87 -4.13 -11.68 -1.92
CA VAL A 87 -4.39 -11.87 -0.49
C VAL A 87 -3.52 -10.93 0.33
N ASP A 88 -4.10 -10.41 1.42
CA ASP A 88 -3.39 -9.54 2.36
C ASP A 88 -3.97 -9.63 3.77
N GLU A 89 -3.28 -9.05 4.74
CA GLU A 89 -3.73 -8.90 6.12
C GLU A 89 -3.83 -7.45 6.54
N ALA A 90 -4.86 -7.16 7.30
CA ALA A 90 -4.96 -5.86 7.95
C ALA A 90 -5.31 -5.94 9.43
N HIS A 91 -4.91 -4.89 10.12
CA HIS A 91 -5.27 -4.67 11.51
C HIS A 91 -6.00 -3.34 11.65
N PHE A 92 -7.13 -3.35 12.33
CA PHE A 92 -7.92 -2.17 12.65
C PHE A 92 -7.92 -1.95 14.15
N ARG A 93 -7.44 -0.82 14.59
CA ARG A 93 -7.39 -0.48 16.02
C ARG A 93 -8.76 -0.12 16.53
N ALA A 94 -9.03 -0.45 17.82
CA ALA A 94 -10.23 -0.01 18.50
C ALA A 94 -10.19 1.48 18.86
N ASP A 95 -9.00 2.06 18.95
CA ASP A 95 -8.80 3.51 19.08
C ASP A 95 -8.82 4.20 17.71
N VAL A 96 -8.98 5.51 17.71
CA VAL A 96 -9.16 6.32 16.52
C VAL A 96 -7.95 6.28 15.56
N GLU A 97 -8.24 6.12 14.28
CA GLU A 97 -7.29 6.36 13.19
C GLU A 97 -7.63 7.72 12.53
N LEU A 98 -6.73 8.70 12.70
CA LEU A 98 -6.99 10.06 12.24
C LEU A 98 -6.83 10.17 10.72
N ARG A 99 -7.87 10.65 10.06
CA ARG A 99 -7.94 11.00 8.65
C ARG A 99 -8.46 12.43 8.47
N SER A 100 -8.11 13.08 7.37
CA SER A 100 -8.58 14.42 7.06
C SER A 100 -10.11 14.45 6.92
N GLN A 101 -10.75 15.45 7.52
CA GLN A 101 -12.19 15.67 7.44
C GLN A 101 -12.52 17.14 7.17
N TRP A 102 -13.70 17.39 6.64
CA TRP A 102 -14.20 18.72 6.45
C TRP A 102 -14.71 19.31 7.76
N VAL A 103 -14.22 20.49 8.13
CA VAL A 103 -14.69 21.26 9.28
C VAL A 103 -14.92 22.72 8.87
N LEU A 104 -15.73 23.45 9.62
CA LEU A 104 -15.90 24.89 9.41
C LEU A 104 -14.57 25.61 9.64
N ARG A 105 -14.34 26.65 8.86
CA ARG A 105 -13.12 27.46 9.02
C ARG A 105 -13.09 28.11 10.40
N GLY A 106 -12.02 27.85 11.14
CA GLY A 106 -11.83 28.35 12.50
C GLY A 106 -12.23 27.37 13.59
N GLU A 107 -12.94 26.29 13.26
CA GLU A 107 -13.29 25.24 14.19
C GLU A 107 -12.16 24.19 14.30
N PRO A 108 -11.90 23.66 15.49
CA PRO A 108 -10.94 22.57 15.67
C PRO A 108 -11.54 21.25 15.15
N ALA A 109 -10.71 20.47 14.45
CA ALA A 109 -11.07 19.10 14.10
C ALA A 109 -10.70 18.17 15.27
N LEU A 110 -11.65 17.88 16.14
CA LEU A 110 -11.46 17.00 17.32
C LEU A 110 -12.17 15.67 17.10
N VAL A 111 -11.54 14.59 17.57
CA VAL A 111 -12.09 13.22 17.56
C VAL A 111 -11.78 12.61 18.93
N ASP A 112 -12.76 11.96 19.52
CA ASP A 112 -12.60 11.26 20.79
C ASP A 112 -11.64 10.07 20.65
N SER A 113 -10.83 9.84 21.69
CA SER A 113 -9.91 8.72 21.80
C SER A 113 -10.01 8.10 23.19
N THR A 114 -9.97 6.78 23.27
CA THR A 114 -10.05 6.08 24.56
C THR A 114 -8.72 6.08 25.30
N SER A 115 -7.64 5.89 24.61
CA SER A 115 -6.26 5.99 25.10
C SER A 115 -5.28 5.50 24.03
N PRO A 116 -4.11 6.11 23.85
CA PRO A 116 -3.08 5.62 22.95
C PRO A 116 -2.47 4.26 23.35
N ARG A 117 -2.85 3.69 24.50
CA ARG A 117 -2.33 2.42 25.03
C ARG A 117 -3.26 1.22 24.83
N LEU A 118 -4.47 1.40 24.30
CA LEU A 118 -5.34 0.27 24.02
C LEU A 118 -4.79 -0.51 22.84
N GLY A 119 -4.12 -1.64 23.13
CA GLY A 119 -3.59 -2.58 22.14
C GLY A 119 -4.68 -3.41 21.46
N GLU A 120 -5.97 -3.12 21.72
CA GLU A 120 -7.08 -3.83 21.09
C GLU A 120 -7.15 -3.53 19.60
N LYS A 121 -7.18 -4.59 18.81
CA LYS A 121 -7.30 -4.53 17.36
C LYS A 121 -8.15 -5.69 16.86
N ALA A 122 -8.85 -5.49 15.76
CA ALA A 122 -9.42 -6.56 14.95
C ALA A 122 -8.44 -6.88 13.82
N THR A 123 -8.16 -8.16 13.59
CA THR A 123 -7.27 -8.65 12.55
C THR A 123 -8.08 -9.39 11.50
N TYR A 124 -7.76 -9.20 10.23
CA TYR A 124 -8.44 -9.83 9.10
C TYR A 124 -7.44 -10.33 8.07
N TYR A 125 -7.82 -11.42 7.41
CA TYR A 125 -7.37 -11.73 6.06
C TYR A 125 -8.42 -11.27 5.07
N SER A 126 -8.00 -10.83 3.88
CA SER A 126 -8.90 -10.76 2.73
C SER A 126 -8.26 -11.29 1.46
N ALA A 127 -9.10 -11.60 0.50
CA ALA A 127 -8.73 -12.02 -0.84
C ALA A 127 -9.60 -11.31 -1.86
N VAL A 128 -9.01 -10.68 -2.85
CA VAL A 128 -9.73 -9.99 -3.94
C VAL A 128 -9.41 -10.62 -5.30
N CYS A 129 -10.45 -10.91 -6.09
CA CYS A 129 -10.35 -11.32 -7.47
C CYS A 129 -10.59 -10.12 -8.40
N LEU A 130 -9.57 -9.70 -9.15
CA LEU A 130 -9.64 -8.51 -10.01
C LEU A 130 -10.52 -8.71 -11.25
N GLU A 131 -10.71 -9.94 -11.68
CA GLU A 131 -11.50 -10.29 -12.85
C GLU A 131 -12.99 -10.19 -12.55
N THR A 132 -13.41 -10.61 -11.36
CA THR A 132 -14.82 -10.69 -10.97
C THR A 132 -15.26 -9.66 -9.93
N GLY A 133 -14.33 -9.03 -9.22
CA GLY A 133 -14.62 -8.14 -8.09
C GLY A 133 -15.09 -8.88 -6.85
N GLU A 134 -14.96 -10.21 -6.81
CA GLU A 134 -15.26 -11.00 -5.63
C GLU A 134 -14.25 -10.71 -4.52
N VAL A 135 -14.75 -10.53 -3.32
CA VAL A 135 -13.94 -10.38 -2.11
C VAL A 135 -14.35 -11.42 -1.09
N LEU A 136 -13.37 -12.00 -0.42
CA LEU A 136 -13.57 -12.85 0.75
C LEU A 136 -12.76 -12.28 1.90
N ALA A 137 -13.39 -12.11 3.05
CA ALA A 137 -12.69 -11.69 4.27
C ALA A 137 -12.92 -12.70 5.40
N MET A 138 -11.93 -12.84 6.28
CA MET A 138 -11.97 -13.70 7.44
C MET A 138 -11.38 -12.97 8.65
N PRO A 139 -12.15 -12.76 9.74
CA PRO A 139 -11.61 -12.27 10.99
C PRO A 139 -10.69 -13.30 11.64
N VAL A 140 -9.65 -12.83 12.32
CA VAL A 140 -8.67 -13.65 13.00
C VAL A 140 -8.66 -13.30 14.49
N GLU A 141 -8.67 -14.32 15.34
CA GLU A 141 -8.45 -14.12 16.77
C GLU A 141 -6.96 -14.00 17.05
N GLY A 142 -6.57 -12.85 17.60
CA GLY A 142 -5.17 -12.57 17.94
C GLY A 142 -4.30 -12.16 16.75
N ASN A 143 -3.15 -12.80 16.59
CA ASN A 143 -2.18 -12.49 15.53
C ASN A 143 -2.28 -13.49 14.38
N THR A 144 -1.84 -13.08 13.20
CA THR A 144 -1.68 -13.95 12.03
C THR A 144 -0.54 -14.96 12.26
N THR A 145 -0.82 -16.23 11.99
CA THR A 145 0.12 -17.36 12.12
C THR A 145 0.05 -18.27 10.89
N ALA A 146 0.91 -19.27 10.79
CA ALA A 146 0.85 -20.24 9.70
C ALA A 146 -0.49 -21.03 9.71
N GLU A 147 -1.01 -21.34 10.89
CA GLU A 147 -2.28 -22.05 11.07
C GLU A 147 -3.47 -21.20 10.62
N THR A 148 -3.49 -19.90 10.98
CA THR A 148 -4.56 -19.00 10.54
C THR A 148 -4.47 -18.71 9.04
N SER A 149 -3.26 -18.68 8.47
CA SER A 149 -3.06 -18.59 7.02
C SER A 149 -3.59 -19.82 6.29
N VAL A 150 -3.34 -21.02 6.82
CA VAL A 150 -3.91 -22.27 6.28
C VAL A 150 -5.45 -22.26 6.38
N ALA A 151 -5.99 -21.85 7.53
CA ALA A 151 -7.44 -21.75 7.72
C ALA A 151 -8.08 -20.82 6.68
N PHE A 152 -7.44 -19.71 6.38
CA PHE A 152 -7.91 -18.78 5.34
C PHE A 152 -7.88 -19.41 3.93
N LEU A 153 -6.81 -20.13 3.59
CA LEU A 153 -6.73 -20.85 2.30
C LEU A 153 -7.76 -21.96 2.20
N GLN A 154 -8.06 -22.65 3.31
CA GLN A 154 -9.12 -23.67 3.37
C GLN A 154 -10.49 -23.02 3.10
N LEU A 155 -10.79 -21.90 3.77
CA LEU A 155 -12.02 -21.15 3.55
C LEU A 155 -12.15 -20.70 2.07
N LEU A 156 -11.06 -20.25 1.47
CA LEU A 156 -11.02 -19.88 0.05
C LEU A 156 -11.31 -21.10 -0.85
N ARG A 157 -10.74 -22.27 -0.52
CA ARG A 157 -10.96 -23.53 -1.23
C ARG A 157 -12.39 -24.06 -1.10
N GLU A 158 -13.00 -23.92 0.08
CA GLU A 158 -14.38 -24.30 0.32
C GLU A 158 -15.36 -23.47 -0.51
N LYS A 159 -15.07 -22.16 -0.61
CA LYS A 159 -15.93 -21.24 -1.37
C LYS A 159 -15.79 -21.42 -2.89
N TYR A 160 -14.61 -21.80 -3.38
CA TYR A 160 -14.33 -21.88 -4.82
C TYR A 160 -13.81 -23.26 -5.20
N SER A 161 -14.59 -24.02 -5.98
CA SER A 161 -14.32 -25.43 -6.34
C SER A 161 -13.28 -25.59 -7.46
N GLY A 162 -13.08 -24.56 -8.30
CA GLY A 162 -12.13 -24.56 -9.44
C GLY A 162 -10.68 -24.44 -9.02
N SER A 163 -9.76 -24.37 -9.98
CA SER A 163 -8.35 -24.08 -9.73
C SER A 163 -8.18 -22.64 -9.23
N LEU A 164 -7.33 -22.46 -8.22
CA LEU A 164 -7.02 -21.16 -7.64
C LEU A 164 -5.55 -20.82 -7.79
N ILE A 165 -5.27 -19.59 -8.16
CA ILE A 165 -3.95 -18.96 -8.08
C ILE A 165 -4.06 -17.91 -6.98
N VAL A 166 -3.27 -18.06 -5.94
CA VAL A 166 -3.25 -17.14 -4.79
C VAL A 166 -1.94 -16.37 -4.84
N ILE A 167 -2.04 -15.06 -4.97
CA ILE A 167 -0.89 -14.15 -4.95
C ILE A 167 -0.84 -13.49 -3.58
N TRP A 168 0.23 -13.76 -2.84
CA TRP A 168 0.38 -13.32 -1.46
C TRP A 168 1.79 -12.79 -1.20
N ASP A 169 1.93 -11.98 -0.18
CA ASP A 169 3.26 -11.57 0.24
C ASP A 169 4.05 -12.75 0.82
N ASN A 170 5.35 -12.54 1.00
CA ASN A 170 6.25 -13.57 1.48
C ASN A 170 6.53 -13.42 2.99
N GLY A 171 5.51 -13.08 3.78
CA GLY A 171 5.56 -12.92 5.23
C GLY A 171 5.95 -14.21 5.97
N PRO A 172 6.43 -14.12 7.21
CA PRO A 172 6.79 -15.29 8.02
C PRO A 172 5.62 -16.27 8.24
N ALA A 173 4.41 -15.76 8.41
CA ALA A 173 3.19 -16.54 8.58
C ALA A 173 2.86 -17.45 7.38
N HIS A 174 3.38 -17.13 6.18
CA HIS A 174 3.10 -17.86 4.95
C HIS A 174 4.15 -18.92 4.61
N ARG A 175 5.16 -19.13 5.47
CA ARG A 175 6.30 -20.05 5.24
C ARG A 175 6.43 -21.16 6.27
N GLY A 176 5.56 -21.22 7.27
CA GLY A 176 5.62 -22.18 8.36
C GLY A 176 5.43 -23.64 7.90
N GLU A 177 5.67 -24.58 8.80
CA GLU A 177 5.49 -26.00 8.55
C GLU A 177 4.06 -26.35 8.19
N ALA A 178 3.08 -25.77 8.90
CA ALA A 178 1.66 -25.95 8.61
C ALA A 178 1.31 -25.54 7.17
N MET A 179 1.85 -24.43 6.69
CA MET A 179 1.64 -23.97 5.31
C MET A 179 2.25 -24.94 4.29
N ARG A 180 3.49 -25.41 4.52
CA ARG A 180 4.13 -26.38 3.63
C ARG A 180 3.37 -27.70 3.59
N ALA A 181 2.94 -28.21 4.75
CA ALA A 181 2.12 -29.42 4.83
C ALA A 181 0.80 -29.26 4.06
N TYR A 182 0.11 -28.15 4.24
CA TYR A 182 -1.12 -27.87 3.53
C TYR A 182 -0.92 -27.79 2.01
N LEU A 183 0.09 -27.06 1.54
CA LEU A 183 0.38 -26.91 0.11
C LEU A 183 0.86 -28.22 -0.55
N SER A 184 1.30 -29.19 0.25
CA SER A 184 1.68 -30.53 -0.23
C SER A 184 0.51 -31.49 -0.32
N THR A 185 -0.72 -31.06 0.02
CA THR A 185 -1.93 -31.91 -0.07
C THR A 185 -2.18 -32.30 -1.54
N PRO A 186 -2.33 -33.60 -1.85
CA PRO A 186 -2.65 -34.04 -3.20
C PRO A 186 -3.95 -33.40 -3.71
N ASP A 187 -4.00 -33.09 -5.01
CA ASP A 187 -5.16 -32.52 -5.69
C ASP A 187 -5.73 -31.24 -5.08
N LEU A 188 -4.91 -30.46 -4.38
CA LEU A 188 -5.31 -29.23 -3.70
C LEU A 188 -5.89 -28.17 -4.68
N LYS A 189 -5.47 -28.19 -5.97
CA LYS A 189 -5.87 -27.23 -7.01
C LYS A 189 -5.67 -25.77 -6.58
N LEU A 190 -4.62 -25.51 -5.82
CA LEU A 190 -4.22 -24.19 -5.36
C LEU A 190 -2.74 -23.98 -5.66
N HIS A 191 -2.43 -22.91 -6.39
CA HIS A 191 -1.08 -22.49 -6.69
C HIS A 191 -0.79 -21.18 -5.96
N LEU A 192 0.18 -21.20 -5.04
CA LEU A 192 0.61 -20.02 -4.30
C LEU A 192 1.78 -19.34 -5.03
N VAL A 193 1.62 -18.06 -5.32
CA VAL A 193 2.61 -17.19 -5.98
C VAL A 193 3.03 -16.09 -5.02
N ALA A 194 4.33 -15.92 -4.85
CA ALA A 194 4.84 -14.90 -3.94
C ALA A 194 4.96 -13.53 -4.61
N LEU A 195 4.43 -12.48 -3.98
CA LEU A 195 4.71 -11.10 -4.36
C LEU A 195 6.22 -10.78 -4.18
N PRO A 196 6.79 -9.92 -5.02
CA PRO A 196 8.14 -9.43 -4.81
C PRO A 196 8.27 -8.77 -3.43
N GLY A 197 9.32 -9.09 -2.72
CA GLY A 197 9.54 -8.49 -1.39
C GLY A 197 9.55 -6.96 -1.44
N TYR A 198 8.99 -6.34 -0.42
CA TYR A 198 8.88 -4.88 -0.32
C TYR A 198 8.10 -4.22 -1.48
N SER A 199 7.04 -4.86 -1.93
CA SER A 199 6.19 -4.37 -3.03
C SER A 199 4.70 -4.41 -2.67
N PRO A 200 4.26 -3.80 -1.55
CA PRO A 200 2.85 -3.76 -1.16
C PRO A 200 1.99 -3.08 -2.25
N ASP A 201 2.61 -2.15 -2.97
CA ASP A 201 2.01 -1.47 -4.10
C ASP A 201 1.60 -2.43 -5.25
N PHE A 202 2.05 -3.66 -5.29
CA PHE A 202 1.58 -4.71 -6.21
C PHE A 202 0.42 -5.54 -5.65
N ASN A 203 0.01 -5.30 -4.41
CA ASN A 203 -1.14 -5.97 -3.82
C ASN A 203 -2.39 -5.09 -3.92
N PRO A 204 -3.32 -5.36 -4.86
CA PRO A 204 -4.53 -4.56 -5.01
C PRO A 204 -5.50 -4.70 -3.82
N ASP A 205 -5.30 -5.68 -2.95
CA ASP A 205 -6.08 -5.84 -1.73
C ASP A 205 -5.86 -4.71 -0.72
N GLU A 206 -4.71 -4.02 -0.78
CA GLU A 206 -4.46 -2.78 -0.04
C GLU A 206 -5.52 -1.69 -0.33
N ALA A 207 -6.09 -1.66 -1.54
CA ALA A 207 -7.17 -0.75 -1.88
C ALA A 207 -8.49 -1.08 -1.15
N ILE A 208 -8.72 -2.36 -0.85
CA ILE A 208 -9.87 -2.80 -0.03
C ILE A 208 -9.66 -2.33 1.42
N TRP A 209 -8.46 -2.51 1.97
CA TRP A 209 -8.13 -2.05 3.32
C TRP A 209 -8.23 -0.53 3.47
N ASP A 210 -7.77 0.23 2.48
CA ASP A 210 -7.93 1.68 2.49
C ASP A 210 -9.41 2.07 2.40
N TRP A 211 -10.23 1.29 1.72
CA TRP A 211 -11.67 1.51 1.66
C TRP A 211 -12.36 1.27 3.01
N VAL A 212 -12.02 0.16 3.69
CA VAL A 212 -12.48 -0.08 5.07
C VAL A 212 -12.06 1.09 5.98
N ARG A 213 -10.81 1.56 5.85
CA ARG A 213 -10.34 2.70 6.66
C ARG A 213 -11.08 4.00 6.34
N GLU A 214 -11.47 4.22 5.11
CA GLU A 214 -12.20 5.43 4.70
C GLU A 214 -13.66 5.41 5.16
N GLU A 215 -14.37 4.30 4.95
CA GLU A 215 -15.81 4.24 5.19
C GLU A 215 -16.15 3.75 6.62
N VAL A 216 -15.27 3.00 7.29
CA VAL A 216 -15.59 2.38 8.57
C VAL A 216 -14.79 2.96 9.73
N THR A 217 -13.45 3.01 9.62
CA THR A 217 -12.62 3.29 10.81
C THR A 217 -12.08 4.71 10.91
N ALA A 218 -12.16 5.51 9.84
CA ALA A 218 -11.67 6.89 9.85
C ALA A 218 -12.36 7.72 10.92
N ASN A 219 -11.55 8.37 11.77
CA ASN A 219 -12.01 9.31 12.80
C ASN A 219 -13.05 8.72 13.78
N THR A 220 -13.09 7.39 13.92
CA THR A 220 -14.04 6.70 14.80
C THR A 220 -13.30 5.98 15.91
N CYS A 221 -13.69 6.24 17.16
CA CYS A 221 -13.23 5.51 18.33
C CYS A 221 -14.26 4.44 18.70
N PHE A 222 -13.90 3.18 18.55
CA PHE A 222 -14.77 2.04 18.85
C PHE A 222 -14.72 1.61 20.31
N GLY A 223 -13.61 1.86 20.98
CA GLY A 223 -13.36 1.47 22.37
C GLY A 223 -13.09 -0.03 22.57
N THR A 224 -13.55 -0.91 21.69
CA THR A 224 -13.31 -2.38 21.75
C THR A 224 -13.11 -2.98 20.38
N SER A 225 -12.30 -4.05 20.28
CA SER A 225 -12.08 -4.80 19.05
C SER A 225 -13.35 -5.47 18.53
N ALA A 226 -14.28 -5.86 19.42
CA ALA A 226 -15.56 -6.46 19.03
C ALA A 226 -16.44 -5.50 18.21
N LYS A 227 -16.49 -4.21 18.60
CA LYS A 227 -17.22 -3.19 17.84
C LYS A 227 -16.57 -2.89 16.49
N VAL A 228 -15.23 -2.89 16.43
CA VAL A 228 -14.51 -2.78 15.15
C VAL A 228 -14.93 -3.92 14.23
N ARG A 229 -14.90 -5.16 14.77
CA ARG A 229 -15.27 -6.36 14.02
C ARG A 229 -16.68 -6.28 13.48
N GLU A 230 -17.67 -5.94 14.31
CA GLU A 230 -19.06 -5.77 13.89
C GLU A 230 -19.20 -4.87 12.66
N LYS A 231 -18.50 -3.72 12.66
CA LYS A 231 -18.58 -2.76 11.57
C LYS A 231 -17.81 -3.19 10.32
N VAL A 232 -16.66 -3.80 10.49
CA VAL A 232 -15.86 -4.32 9.37
C VAL A 232 -16.57 -5.52 8.72
N ASP A 233 -17.16 -6.42 9.50
CA ASP A 233 -17.94 -7.53 8.97
C ASP A 233 -19.15 -7.05 8.18
N ALA A 234 -19.89 -6.05 8.69
CA ALA A 234 -20.99 -5.42 7.97
C ALA A 234 -20.54 -4.80 6.63
N PHE A 235 -19.41 -4.12 6.61
CA PHE A 235 -18.82 -3.58 5.39
C PHE A 235 -18.56 -4.68 4.35
N PHE A 236 -17.97 -5.82 4.74
CA PHE A 236 -17.69 -6.91 3.81
C PHE A 236 -18.96 -7.59 3.28
N VAL A 237 -20.03 -7.64 4.09
CA VAL A 237 -21.34 -8.10 3.62
C VAL A 237 -21.89 -7.19 2.53
N GLU A 238 -21.82 -5.87 2.72
CA GLU A 238 -22.26 -4.89 1.72
C GLU A 238 -21.37 -4.91 0.48
N LEU A 239 -20.05 -5.10 0.67
CA LEU A 239 -19.07 -5.12 -0.41
C LEU A 239 -19.33 -6.23 -1.42
N ALA A 240 -19.91 -7.35 -1.00
CA ALA A 240 -20.27 -8.46 -1.87
C ALA A 240 -21.24 -8.06 -3.01
N ALA A 241 -22.05 -7.01 -2.82
CA ALA A 241 -22.93 -6.47 -3.85
C ALA A 241 -22.25 -5.40 -4.73
N ARG A 242 -21.03 -4.96 -4.40
CA ARG A 242 -20.32 -3.83 -5.02
C ARG A 242 -19.16 -4.29 -5.93
N ALA A 243 -19.25 -5.45 -6.57
CA ALA A 243 -18.16 -6.06 -7.34
C ALA A 243 -17.57 -5.13 -8.41
N VAL A 244 -18.39 -4.31 -9.10
CA VAL A 244 -17.91 -3.36 -10.10
C VAL A 244 -17.06 -2.26 -9.46
N GLU A 245 -17.45 -1.74 -8.30
CA GLU A 245 -16.67 -0.73 -7.57
C GLU A 245 -15.36 -1.32 -7.05
N VAL A 246 -15.37 -2.55 -6.56
CA VAL A 246 -14.16 -3.30 -6.18
C VAL A 246 -13.17 -3.35 -7.34
N MET A 247 -13.61 -3.81 -8.51
CA MET A 247 -12.77 -3.87 -9.70
C MET A 247 -12.21 -2.51 -10.09
N GLN A 248 -13.03 -1.46 -10.07
CA GLN A 248 -12.60 -0.11 -10.42
C GLN A 248 -11.56 0.42 -9.44
N ARG A 249 -11.76 0.20 -8.14
CA ARG A 249 -10.87 0.70 -7.09
C ARG A 249 -9.52 -0.01 -7.14
N CYS A 250 -9.51 -1.33 -7.19
CA CYS A 250 -8.29 -2.13 -7.26
C CYS A 250 -7.50 -1.91 -8.56
N ARG A 251 -8.17 -1.75 -9.70
CA ARG A 251 -7.50 -1.48 -10.99
C ARG A 251 -6.86 -0.11 -11.05
N ARG A 252 -7.44 0.93 -10.44
CA ARG A 252 -6.82 2.26 -10.37
C ARG A 252 -5.48 2.21 -9.65
N GLU A 253 -5.40 1.45 -8.59
CA GLU A 253 -4.17 1.28 -7.83
C GLU A 253 -3.08 0.61 -8.70
N LEU A 254 -3.38 -0.50 -9.35
CA LEU A 254 -2.45 -1.21 -10.25
C LEU A 254 -2.05 -0.37 -11.47
N GLN A 255 -2.97 0.39 -12.06
CA GLN A 255 -2.67 1.25 -13.20
C GLN A 255 -1.71 2.37 -12.81
N ALA A 256 -1.96 3.04 -11.68
CA ALA A 256 -1.08 4.10 -11.19
C ALA A 256 0.36 3.61 -10.96
N GLN A 257 0.52 2.33 -10.62
CA GLN A 257 1.81 1.70 -10.37
C GLN A 257 2.48 1.23 -11.66
N ALA A 258 1.71 0.69 -12.60
CA ALA A 258 2.22 0.36 -13.93
C ALA A 258 2.78 1.61 -14.63
N ASP A 259 2.08 2.74 -14.54
CA ASP A 259 2.52 4.02 -15.08
C ASP A 259 3.80 4.51 -14.39
N GLN A 260 3.91 4.34 -13.07
CA GLN A 260 5.12 4.68 -12.32
C GLN A 260 6.32 3.81 -12.70
N LEU A 261 6.12 2.51 -12.93
CA LEU A 261 7.17 1.59 -13.38
C LEU A 261 7.65 1.93 -14.79
N LEU A 262 6.75 2.27 -15.69
CA LEU A 262 7.09 2.72 -17.05
C LEU A 262 7.90 4.02 -17.01
N LEU A 263 7.53 4.96 -16.13
CA LEU A 263 8.27 6.20 -15.93
C LEU A 263 9.70 5.95 -15.40
N ILE A 264 9.86 5.06 -14.42
CA ILE A 264 11.16 4.69 -13.88
C ILE A 264 12.03 3.98 -14.93
N ALA A 265 11.44 3.07 -15.71
CA ALA A 265 12.16 2.37 -16.78
C ALA A 265 12.64 3.34 -17.86
N SER A 266 11.83 4.34 -18.23
CA SER A 266 12.22 5.36 -19.21
C SER A 266 13.35 6.27 -18.69
N GLN A 267 13.33 6.64 -17.41
CA GLN A 267 14.40 7.44 -16.79
C GLN A 267 15.72 6.68 -16.73
N THR A 268 15.70 5.39 -16.35
CA THR A 268 16.89 4.54 -16.32
C THR A 268 17.48 4.36 -17.72
N PHE A 269 16.63 4.25 -18.75
CA PHE A 269 17.08 4.15 -20.15
C PHE A 269 17.75 5.42 -20.64
N VAL A 270 17.25 6.59 -20.25
CA VAL A 270 17.85 7.89 -20.59
C VAL A 270 19.19 8.08 -19.88
N GLU A 271 19.30 7.73 -18.60
CA GLU A 271 20.56 7.82 -17.84
C GLU A 271 21.62 6.87 -18.40
N THR A 272 21.25 5.64 -18.74
CA THR A 272 22.18 4.65 -19.33
C THR A 272 22.69 5.11 -20.71
N ASN A 273 21.83 5.69 -21.54
CA ASN A 273 22.24 6.24 -22.83
C ASN A 273 23.10 7.50 -22.72
N HIS A 274 22.88 8.34 -21.70
CA HIS A 274 23.74 9.49 -21.42
C HIS A 274 25.17 9.05 -21.03
N VAL A 275 25.27 8.01 -20.19
CA VAL A 275 26.59 7.44 -19.79
C VAL A 275 27.31 6.82 -20.99
N VAL A 276 26.59 6.11 -21.87
CA VAL A 276 27.18 5.51 -23.09
C VAL A 276 27.63 6.55 -24.11
N LEU A 277 26.90 7.67 -24.23
CA LEU A 277 27.29 8.77 -25.11
C LEU A 277 28.50 9.54 -24.57
N THR A 278 28.63 9.68 -23.25
CA THR A 278 29.78 10.35 -22.62
C THR A 278 31.03 9.48 -22.69
N LEU A 279 30.92 8.15 -22.72
CA LEU A 279 32.06 7.24 -22.88
C LEU A 279 32.52 7.06 -24.35
N ARG A 280 31.74 7.53 -25.32
CA ARG A 280 32.12 7.52 -26.75
C ARG A 280 32.78 8.82 -27.23
N SER A 281 32.84 9.81 -26.35
CA SER A 281 33.44 11.14 -26.63
C SER A 281 34.75 11.39 -25.87
N VAL A 282 35.44 10.34 -25.38
CA VAL A 282 36.81 10.41 -24.79
C VAL A 282 37.78 9.62 -25.65
#